data_98f6d8760323af9477dc080c0dc4e431
#
_entry.id   98f6d8760323af9477dc080c0dc4e431
#
_cell.length_a   1.000
_cell.length_b   1.000
_cell.length_c   1.000
_cell.angle_alpha   90.00
_cell.angle_beta   90.00
_cell.angle_gamma   90.00
#
_symmetry.space_group_name_H-M   'P 1'
#
loop_
_entity.id
_entity.type
_entity.pdbx_description
1 polymer ?
#
loop_
_entity_poly.entity_id
_entity_poly.type
_entity_poly.pdbx_seq_one_letter_code
_entity_poly.pdbx_strand_id
1 'polypeptide(L)'
;STAAEASITIIDRIASGQLQPGDKLASERQLAKDFGCNFHTVRRGLALLEQERWIERRIGAGTFILRSAGQDVEPIEPPKAAAKGLLGVICPSRLDNFATEMLHHLHHEAERRGLGLSIRTVSDFGSTAQQIGRQMLDQGCLALLVPWMPDPAPAADLWQLARSVKGPLVLSRPYPGLEAYCYERPEVFGRAEFTAVEMCCRYFQELGHSRIAFFGPDTLRNEGLGHRVLAYSRFASHHAMANLASLVGGRADEVDAVVDRWSAMAGDLAVICFDDDHALRLMTAAHKRGLRIPQDIAILGFNNIPLSRTSDPPLSTVQFDYDYVATSMLDHAQALADGRSAQAEGLAREKLVIRDSCGGRLCADERLNQILERIGAGNGN
;
A
#
# COMPACT_ATOMS: atom_id res chain seq x y z
N SER A 1 -19.86 -15.49 -20.36
CA SER A 1 -19.61 -15.70 -18.91
C SER A 1 -18.20 -16.19 -18.68
N THR A 2 -17.54 -15.72 -17.61
CA THR A 2 -16.20 -16.15 -17.18
C THR A 2 -16.26 -17.39 -16.26
N ALA A 3 -15.13 -18.05 -16.02
CA ALA A 3 -15.06 -19.18 -15.08
C ALA A 3 -15.46 -18.77 -13.66
N ALA A 4 -15.10 -17.56 -13.25
CA ALA A 4 -15.47 -16.99 -11.96
C ALA A 4 -16.99 -16.76 -11.83
N GLU A 5 -17.64 -16.22 -12.84
CA GLU A 5 -19.10 -16.05 -12.88
C GLU A 5 -19.86 -17.39 -12.78
N ALA A 6 -19.36 -18.43 -13.45
CA ALA A 6 -19.93 -19.76 -13.34
C ALA A 6 -19.80 -20.34 -11.91
N SER A 7 -18.66 -20.11 -11.25
CA SER A 7 -18.44 -20.51 -9.85
C SER A 7 -19.36 -19.74 -8.90
N ILE A 8 -19.46 -18.41 -9.05
CA ILE A 8 -20.31 -17.54 -8.23
C ILE A 8 -21.77 -17.97 -8.34
N THR A 9 -22.28 -18.27 -9.54
CA THR A 9 -23.66 -18.72 -9.75
C THR A 9 -23.97 -20.01 -8.97
N ILE A 10 -23.02 -20.94 -8.90
CA ILE A 10 -23.19 -22.18 -8.12
C ILE A 10 -23.17 -21.87 -6.62
N ILE A 11 -22.25 -21.01 -6.16
CA ILE A 11 -22.18 -20.58 -4.76
C ILE A 11 -23.47 -19.88 -4.34
N ASP A 12 -24.03 -18.99 -5.16
CA ASP A 12 -25.29 -18.30 -4.88
C ASP A 12 -26.47 -19.30 -4.75
N ARG A 13 -26.50 -20.36 -5.56
CA ARG A 13 -27.51 -21.42 -5.42
C ARG A 13 -27.34 -22.24 -4.15
N ILE A 14 -26.11 -22.44 -3.69
CA ILE A 14 -25.82 -23.07 -2.40
C ILE A 14 -26.23 -22.14 -1.25
N ALA A 15 -25.88 -20.84 -1.35
CA ALA A 15 -26.21 -19.85 -0.34
C ALA A 15 -27.72 -19.61 -0.18
N SER A 16 -28.46 -19.66 -1.31
CA SER A 16 -29.92 -19.54 -1.30
C SER A 16 -30.66 -20.84 -0.90
N GLY A 17 -29.92 -21.93 -0.64
CA GLY A 17 -30.52 -23.23 -0.29
C GLY A 17 -31.09 -23.99 -1.46
N GLN A 18 -30.93 -23.55 -2.71
CA GLN A 18 -31.33 -24.24 -3.91
C GLN A 18 -30.48 -25.49 -4.21
N LEU A 19 -29.26 -25.52 -3.68
CA LEU A 19 -28.35 -26.66 -3.71
C LEU A 19 -27.89 -26.95 -2.28
N GLN A 20 -27.99 -28.21 -1.86
CA GLN A 20 -27.61 -28.65 -0.52
C GLN A 20 -26.45 -29.65 -0.56
N PRO A 21 -25.69 -29.83 0.56
CA PRO A 21 -24.67 -30.86 0.65
C PRO A 21 -25.23 -32.24 0.32
N GLY A 22 -24.54 -32.94 -0.58
CA GLY A 22 -24.98 -34.24 -1.10
C GLY A 22 -25.72 -34.14 -2.43
N ASP A 23 -26.21 -32.96 -2.84
CA ASP A 23 -26.87 -32.80 -4.14
C ASP A 23 -25.88 -33.00 -5.27
N LYS A 24 -26.37 -33.65 -6.32
CA LYS A 24 -25.62 -33.88 -7.54
C LYS A 24 -25.82 -32.70 -8.51
N LEU A 25 -24.72 -32.07 -8.92
CA LEU A 25 -24.72 -31.04 -9.95
C LEU A 25 -25.12 -31.63 -11.32
N ALA A 26 -25.76 -30.81 -12.10
CA ALA A 26 -26.01 -31.12 -13.51
C ALA A 26 -24.67 -31.35 -14.25
N SER A 27 -24.71 -32.06 -15.37
CA SER A 27 -23.50 -32.28 -16.17
C SER A 27 -22.87 -30.97 -16.66
N GLU A 28 -21.54 -30.97 -16.84
CA GLU A 28 -20.80 -29.79 -17.34
C GLU A 28 -21.43 -29.22 -18.66
N ARG A 29 -21.96 -30.09 -19.51
CA ARG A 29 -22.66 -29.68 -20.75
C ARG A 29 -23.99 -29.00 -20.46
N GLN A 30 -24.76 -29.51 -19.49
CA GLN A 30 -26.01 -28.90 -19.09
C GLN A 30 -25.77 -27.55 -18.39
N LEU A 31 -24.79 -27.47 -17.48
CA LEU A 31 -24.40 -26.22 -16.83
C LEU A 31 -23.93 -25.18 -17.86
N ALA A 32 -23.17 -25.56 -18.88
CA ALA A 32 -22.78 -24.69 -19.97
C ALA A 32 -23.97 -24.08 -20.72
N LYS A 33 -24.99 -24.90 -20.95
CA LYS A 33 -26.25 -24.46 -21.57
C LYS A 33 -27.03 -23.53 -20.64
N ASP A 34 -27.14 -23.88 -19.36
CA ASP A 34 -27.91 -23.12 -18.37
C ASP A 34 -27.28 -21.76 -18.10
N PHE A 35 -25.94 -21.66 -18.11
CA PHE A 35 -25.18 -20.43 -17.88
C PHE A 35 -24.87 -19.64 -19.15
N GLY A 36 -25.28 -20.14 -20.33
CA GLY A 36 -25.02 -19.50 -21.62
C GLY A 36 -23.53 -19.31 -21.90
N CYS A 37 -22.68 -20.27 -21.51
CA CYS A 37 -21.23 -20.16 -21.64
C CYS A 37 -20.61 -21.44 -22.27
N ASN A 38 -19.31 -21.37 -22.58
CA ASN A 38 -18.55 -22.46 -23.14
C ASN A 38 -18.32 -23.57 -22.08
N PHE A 39 -18.36 -24.83 -22.51
CA PHE A 39 -18.04 -26.01 -21.71
C PHE A 39 -16.69 -25.90 -20.94
N HIS A 40 -15.65 -25.37 -21.58
CA HIS A 40 -14.36 -25.16 -20.94
C HIS A 40 -14.40 -24.12 -19.79
N THR A 41 -15.27 -23.13 -19.94
CA THR A 41 -15.51 -22.11 -18.90
C THR A 41 -16.12 -22.73 -17.65
N VAL A 42 -17.16 -23.56 -17.81
CA VAL A 42 -17.77 -24.30 -16.70
C VAL A 42 -16.77 -25.25 -16.06
N ARG A 43 -16.01 -25.99 -16.84
CA ARG A 43 -15.01 -26.92 -16.33
C ARG A 43 -13.94 -26.23 -15.47
N ARG A 44 -13.49 -25.04 -15.88
CA ARG A 44 -12.56 -24.23 -15.09
C ARG A 44 -13.23 -23.70 -13.81
N GLY A 45 -14.48 -23.24 -13.89
CA GLY A 45 -15.24 -22.81 -12.71
C GLY A 45 -15.44 -23.94 -11.70
N LEU A 46 -15.80 -25.14 -12.18
CA LEU A 46 -15.92 -26.31 -11.31
C LEU A 46 -14.57 -26.74 -10.70
N ALA A 47 -13.46 -26.57 -11.41
CA ALA A 47 -12.12 -26.84 -10.85
C ALA A 47 -11.79 -25.90 -9.70
N LEU A 48 -12.16 -24.62 -9.78
CA LEU A 48 -12.03 -23.67 -8.68
C LEU A 48 -12.85 -24.09 -7.47
N LEU A 49 -14.12 -24.46 -7.67
CA LEU A 49 -15.00 -24.91 -6.59
C LEU A 49 -14.52 -26.23 -5.94
N GLU A 50 -13.88 -27.11 -6.70
CA GLU A 50 -13.29 -28.34 -6.18
C GLU A 50 -12.04 -28.04 -5.35
N GLN A 51 -11.17 -27.14 -5.81
CA GLN A 51 -10.01 -26.66 -5.06
C GLN A 51 -10.41 -26.03 -3.71
N GLU A 52 -11.50 -25.25 -3.72
CA GLU A 52 -12.07 -24.62 -2.52
C GLU A 52 -12.97 -25.54 -1.69
N ARG A 53 -13.04 -26.83 -2.03
CA ARG A 53 -13.86 -27.86 -1.36
C ARG A 53 -15.36 -27.55 -1.26
N TRP A 54 -15.90 -26.84 -2.23
CA TRP A 54 -17.35 -26.67 -2.35
C TRP A 54 -18.03 -27.86 -3.00
N ILE A 55 -17.31 -28.56 -3.87
CA ILE A 55 -17.79 -29.71 -4.62
C ILE A 55 -16.74 -30.83 -4.62
N GLU A 56 -17.19 -32.05 -4.89
CA GLU A 56 -16.37 -33.24 -5.08
C GLU A 56 -16.73 -33.92 -6.38
N ARG A 57 -15.74 -34.30 -7.18
CA ARG A 57 -15.92 -35.13 -8.38
C ARG A 57 -15.71 -36.60 -8.03
N ARG A 58 -16.76 -37.43 -8.21
CA ARG A 58 -16.69 -38.87 -8.02
C ARG A 58 -16.67 -39.56 -9.38
N ILE A 59 -15.59 -40.28 -9.66
CA ILE A 59 -15.40 -40.97 -10.94
C ILE A 59 -16.58 -41.89 -11.23
N GLY A 60 -17.23 -41.71 -12.40
CA GLY A 60 -18.42 -42.47 -12.81
C GLY A 60 -19.72 -42.09 -12.11
N ALA A 61 -19.71 -41.32 -11.05
CA ALA A 61 -20.89 -40.92 -10.29
C ALA A 61 -21.34 -39.46 -10.55
N GLY A 62 -20.43 -38.56 -10.86
CA GLY A 62 -20.69 -37.13 -11.12
C GLY A 62 -20.04 -36.17 -10.12
N THR A 63 -20.54 -34.94 -10.11
CA THR A 63 -20.08 -33.88 -9.22
C THR A 63 -21.13 -33.62 -8.14
N PHE A 64 -20.72 -33.55 -6.89
CA PHE A 64 -21.62 -33.43 -5.74
C PHE A 64 -21.22 -32.19 -4.90
N ILE A 65 -22.22 -31.55 -4.29
CA ILE A 65 -22.00 -30.45 -3.34
C ILE A 65 -21.46 -31.05 -2.02
N LEU A 66 -20.37 -30.49 -1.49
CA LEU A 66 -19.76 -30.94 -0.24
C LEU A 66 -20.25 -30.17 0.98
N ARG A 67 -20.50 -28.87 0.85
CA ARG A 67 -20.86 -28.02 1.99
C ARG A 67 -21.95 -27.02 1.63
N SER A 68 -22.75 -26.60 2.63
CA SER A 68 -23.66 -25.47 2.53
C SER A 68 -22.93 -24.15 2.81
N ALA A 69 -23.42 -23.05 2.27
CA ALA A 69 -22.97 -21.74 2.65
C ALA A 69 -23.27 -21.54 4.15
N GLY A 70 -22.23 -21.42 4.97
CA GLY A 70 -22.36 -21.22 6.42
C GLY A 70 -22.09 -22.44 7.30
N GLN A 71 -21.84 -23.65 6.75
CA GLN A 71 -21.56 -24.82 7.58
C GLN A 71 -20.09 -25.06 7.94
N ASP A 72 -19.14 -24.35 7.34
CA ASP A 72 -17.72 -24.44 7.68
C ASP A 72 -17.03 -23.05 7.66
N VAL A 73 -17.71 -22.04 8.11
CA VAL A 73 -17.00 -21.18 9.04
C VAL A 73 -17.01 -22.01 10.32
N GLU A 74 -15.98 -22.86 10.57
CA GLU A 74 -15.60 -23.07 11.96
C GLU A 74 -15.73 -21.69 12.59
N PRO A 75 -16.52 -21.50 13.67
CA PRO A 75 -16.51 -20.24 14.36
C PRO A 75 -15.02 -19.99 14.53
N ILE A 76 -14.49 -18.89 13.93
CA ILE A 76 -13.12 -18.49 14.22
C ILE A 76 -13.12 -18.47 15.73
N GLU A 77 -12.60 -19.55 16.34
CA GLU A 77 -12.49 -19.62 17.77
C GLU A 77 -11.79 -18.32 18.13
N PRO A 78 -12.40 -17.45 18.92
CA PRO A 78 -11.74 -16.23 19.33
C PRO A 78 -10.38 -16.69 19.83
N PRO A 79 -9.28 -16.06 19.36
CA PRO A 79 -7.92 -16.58 19.56
C PRO A 79 -7.81 -17.06 20.99
N LYS A 80 -7.40 -18.32 21.21
CA LYS A 80 -7.44 -19.07 22.48
C LYS A 80 -6.71 -18.42 23.67
N ALA A 81 -5.99 -17.33 23.41
CA ALA A 81 -5.56 -16.36 24.40
C ALA A 81 -6.51 -15.17 24.29
N ALA A 82 -7.25 -14.84 25.36
CA ALA A 82 -7.92 -13.55 25.46
C ALA A 82 -6.90 -12.48 25.10
N ALA A 83 -7.18 -11.69 24.04
CA ALA A 83 -6.27 -10.67 23.61
C ALA A 83 -5.89 -9.83 24.83
N LYS A 84 -4.60 -9.59 25.06
CA LYS A 84 -4.09 -8.82 26.21
C LYS A 84 -4.66 -7.39 26.24
N GLY A 85 -5.29 -7.00 25.16
CA GLY A 85 -5.96 -5.71 24.97
C GLY A 85 -6.39 -5.52 23.51
N LEU A 86 -7.18 -4.49 23.28
CA LEU A 86 -7.68 -4.11 21.97
C LEU A 86 -7.15 -2.73 21.59
N LEU A 87 -6.62 -2.58 20.38
CA LEU A 87 -6.23 -1.28 19.82
C LEU A 87 -7.27 -0.85 18.78
N GLY A 88 -7.66 0.41 18.81
CA GLY A 88 -8.54 1.00 17.81
C GLY A 88 -7.73 1.54 16.63
N VAL A 89 -8.12 1.21 15.41
CA VAL A 89 -7.52 1.77 14.18
C VAL A 89 -8.56 2.58 13.44
N ILE A 90 -8.29 3.86 13.23
CA ILE A 90 -9.14 4.76 12.45
C ILE A 90 -8.44 5.05 11.12
N CYS A 91 -9.07 4.71 10.02
CA CYS A 91 -8.53 4.91 8.69
C CYS A 91 -9.62 5.44 7.72
N PRO A 92 -9.23 6.04 6.58
CA PRO A 92 -10.19 6.51 5.59
C PRO A 92 -11.01 5.37 5.03
N SER A 93 -12.23 5.67 4.56
CA SER A 93 -13.10 4.69 3.89
C SER A 93 -12.56 4.21 2.55
N ARG A 94 -11.65 4.96 1.94
CA ARG A 94 -10.92 4.55 0.73
C ARG A 94 -9.48 4.26 1.10
N LEU A 95 -9.13 2.99 1.09
CA LEU A 95 -7.75 2.55 1.31
C LEU A 95 -7.03 2.50 -0.04
N ASP A 96 -5.82 3.03 -0.09
CA ASP A 96 -4.88 2.83 -1.17
C ASP A 96 -3.98 1.61 -0.88
N ASN A 97 -3.06 1.34 -1.78
CA ASN A 97 -2.14 0.21 -1.63
C ASN A 97 -1.22 0.37 -0.40
N PHE A 98 -0.76 1.60 -0.12
CA PHE A 98 0.06 1.88 1.05
C PHE A 98 -0.70 1.60 2.36
N ALA A 99 -1.94 2.07 2.47
CA ALA A 99 -2.77 1.85 3.64
C ALA A 99 -3.04 0.36 3.87
N THR A 100 -3.25 -0.40 2.80
CA THR A 100 -3.47 -1.84 2.87
C THR A 100 -2.24 -2.57 3.42
N GLU A 101 -1.04 -2.27 2.91
CA GLU A 101 0.21 -2.82 3.42
C GLU A 101 0.45 -2.41 4.89
N MET A 102 0.21 -1.15 5.23
CA MET A 102 0.37 -0.66 6.61
C MET A 102 -0.55 -1.39 7.60
N LEU A 103 -1.81 -1.61 7.22
CA LEU A 103 -2.75 -2.38 8.04
C LEU A 103 -2.33 -3.84 8.21
N HIS A 104 -1.76 -4.46 7.16
CA HIS A 104 -1.23 -5.82 7.24
C HIS A 104 -0.09 -5.92 8.27
N HIS A 105 0.89 -5.01 8.21
CA HIS A 105 2.01 -4.99 9.15
C HIS A 105 1.58 -4.66 10.59
N LEU A 106 0.64 -3.73 10.76
CA LEU A 106 0.06 -3.44 12.08
C LEU A 106 -0.66 -4.66 12.66
N HIS A 107 -1.43 -5.38 11.84
CA HIS A 107 -2.14 -6.58 12.28
C HIS A 107 -1.15 -7.66 12.73
N HIS A 108 -0.14 -7.96 11.90
CA HIS A 108 0.87 -8.96 12.22
C HIS A 108 1.64 -8.62 13.51
N GLU A 109 2.03 -7.35 13.70
CA GLU A 109 2.73 -6.92 14.90
C GLU A 109 1.82 -6.96 16.15
N ALA A 110 0.55 -6.60 16.00
CA ALA A 110 -0.42 -6.71 17.08
C ALA A 110 -0.62 -8.19 17.50
N GLU A 111 -0.77 -9.10 16.56
CA GLU A 111 -0.88 -10.54 16.83
C GLU A 111 0.35 -11.08 17.58
N ARG A 112 1.57 -10.71 17.16
CA ARG A 112 2.80 -11.09 17.85
C ARG A 112 2.81 -10.68 19.32
N ARG A 113 2.16 -9.57 19.67
CA ARG A 113 2.03 -9.06 21.05
C ARG A 113 0.83 -9.64 21.80
N GLY A 114 -0.01 -10.40 21.13
CA GLY A 114 -1.28 -10.88 21.67
C GLY A 114 -2.30 -9.76 21.85
N LEU A 115 -2.26 -8.73 20.98
CA LEU A 115 -3.22 -7.64 20.93
C LEU A 115 -4.22 -7.84 19.78
N GLY A 116 -5.46 -7.43 19.99
CA GLY A 116 -6.45 -7.36 18.92
C GLY A 116 -6.50 -5.99 18.27
N LEU A 117 -6.92 -5.93 17.00
CA LEU A 117 -7.21 -4.68 16.29
C LEU A 117 -8.71 -4.54 16.02
N SER A 118 -9.29 -3.41 16.39
CA SER A 118 -10.63 -2.97 15.97
C SER A 118 -10.46 -1.89 14.91
N ILE A 119 -10.75 -2.22 13.65
CA ILE A 119 -10.58 -1.27 12.53
C ILE A 119 -11.90 -0.60 12.23
N ARG A 120 -11.90 0.72 12.14
CA ARG A 120 -13.04 1.55 11.70
C ARG A 120 -12.61 2.47 10.58
N THR A 121 -13.41 2.49 9.52
CA THR A 121 -13.22 3.42 8.40
C THR A 121 -14.12 4.63 8.56
N VAL A 122 -13.58 5.80 8.20
CA VAL A 122 -14.29 7.08 8.30
C VAL A 122 -14.34 7.78 6.94
N SER A 123 -15.43 8.48 6.67
CA SER A 123 -15.55 9.32 5.48
C SER A 123 -14.81 10.67 5.64
N ASP A 124 -14.65 11.10 6.89
CA ASP A 124 -13.95 12.32 7.27
C ASP A 124 -13.25 12.14 8.62
N PHE A 125 -12.18 12.87 8.84
CA PHE A 125 -11.45 12.89 10.12
C PHE A 125 -11.97 13.93 11.11
N GLY A 126 -13.00 14.68 10.74
CA GLY A 126 -13.72 15.64 11.60
C GLY A 126 -14.66 14.94 12.59
N SER A 127 -15.94 15.26 12.50
CA SER A 127 -16.95 14.80 13.48
C SER A 127 -17.11 13.28 13.52
N THR A 128 -17.01 12.61 12.37
CA THR A 128 -17.18 11.14 12.29
C THR A 128 -16.04 10.43 13.01
N ALA A 129 -14.80 10.81 12.77
CA ALA A 129 -13.64 10.20 13.44
C ALA A 129 -13.65 10.46 14.95
N GLN A 130 -14.07 11.66 15.39
CA GLN A 130 -14.20 12.00 16.81
C GLN A 130 -15.21 11.09 17.52
N GLN A 131 -16.39 10.90 16.92
CA GLN A 131 -17.43 10.04 17.49
C GLN A 131 -16.95 8.59 17.57
N ILE A 132 -16.40 8.08 16.48
CA ILE A 132 -15.88 6.71 16.41
C ILE A 132 -14.74 6.52 17.40
N GLY A 133 -13.78 7.44 17.48
CA GLY A 133 -12.67 7.35 18.41
C GLY A 133 -13.10 7.25 19.87
N ARG A 134 -14.09 8.09 20.28
CA ARG A 134 -14.68 8.00 21.63
C ARG A 134 -15.36 6.65 21.86
N GLN A 135 -16.17 6.18 20.92
CA GLN A 135 -16.84 4.88 21.03
C GLN A 135 -15.85 3.73 21.18
N MET A 136 -14.74 3.75 20.44
CA MET A 136 -13.73 2.71 20.53
C MET A 136 -13.04 2.67 21.91
N LEU A 137 -12.73 3.83 22.48
CA LEU A 137 -12.18 3.92 23.84
C LEU A 137 -13.20 3.47 24.89
N ASP A 138 -14.47 3.89 24.78
CA ASP A 138 -15.55 3.48 25.66
C ASP A 138 -15.80 1.95 25.59
N GLN A 139 -15.53 1.33 24.44
CA GLN A 139 -15.58 -0.11 24.22
C GLN A 139 -14.31 -0.85 24.73
N GLY A 140 -13.37 -0.14 25.34
CA GLY A 140 -12.19 -0.72 25.98
C GLY A 140 -10.95 -0.81 25.09
N CYS A 141 -10.89 -0.10 23.98
CA CYS A 141 -9.62 0.05 23.25
C CYS A 141 -8.60 0.79 24.14
N LEU A 142 -7.39 0.23 24.24
CA LEU A 142 -6.29 0.78 25.03
C LEU A 142 -5.74 2.08 24.46
N ALA A 143 -5.71 2.17 23.14
CA ALA A 143 -5.23 3.32 22.39
C ALA A 143 -5.89 3.37 21.01
N LEU A 144 -5.85 4.54 20.37
CA LEU A 144 -6.25 4.75 19.00
C LEU A 144 -5.02 4.96 18.11
N LEU A 145 -5.01 4.33 16.96
CA LEU A 145 -3.99 4.46 15.92
C LEU A 145 -4.61 5.12 14.68
N VAL A 146 -3.94 6.11 14.15
CA VAL A 146 -4.23 6.70 12.82
C VAL A 146 -3.00 6.43 11.95
N PRO A 147 -2.91 5.25 11.33
CA PRO A 147 -1.69 4.81 10.64
C PRO A 147 -1.50 5.48 9.29
N TRP A 148 -2.55 6.06 8.74
CA TRP A 148 -2.51 6.71 7.45
C TRP A 148 -3.64 7.75 7.34
N MET A 149 -3.38 8.82 6.61
CA MET A 149 -4.31 9.90 6.36
C MET A 149 -4.38 10.18 4.87
N PRO A 150 -5.59 10.35 4.31
CA PRO A 150 -5.70 10.80 2.94
C PRO A 150 -5.13 12.21 2.81
N ASP A 151 -4.61 12.50 1.66
CA ASP A 151 -4.12 13.81 1.31
C ASP A 151 -5.22 14.61 0.55
N PRO A 152 -5.49 15.88 0.88
CA PRO A 152 -5.03 16.63 2.06
C PRO A 152 -5.92 16.35 3.27
N ALA A 153 -5.33 15.85 4.35
CA ALA A 153 -6.06 15.85 5.61
C ALA A 153 -6.07 17.26 6.19
N PRO A 154 -7.23 17.84 6.52
CA PRO A 154 -7.25 19.10 7.23
C PRO A 154 -6.55 18.91 8.58
N ALA A 155 -5.44 19.59 8.82
CA ALA A 155 -4.77 19.58 10.13
C ALA A 155 -5.75 19.93 11.26
N ALA A 156 -6.74 20.78 10.96
CA ALA A 156 -7.82 21.15 11.86
C ALA A 156 -8.64 19.94 12.36
N ASP A 157 -8.91 18.96 11.50
CA ASP A 157 -9.70 17.77 11.87
C ASP A 157 -8.92 16.85 12.79
N LEU A 158 -7.63 16.69 12.58
CA LEU A 158 -6.75 15.95 13.50
C LEU A 158 -6.63 16.65 14.86
N TRP A 159 -6.53 17.96 14.87
CA TRP A 159 -6.56 18.74 16.09
C TRP A 159 -7.84 18.52 16.87
N GLN A 160 -9.00 18.52 16.19
CA GLN A 160 -10.27 18.26 16.81
C GLN A 160 -10.38 16.82 17.32
N LEU A 161 -9.89 15.83 16.54
CA LEU A 161 -9.81 14.43 16.97
C LEU A 161 -8.98 14.32 18.24
N ALA A 162 -7.74 14.83 18.24
CA ALA A 162 -6.84 14.78 19.38
C ALA A 162 -7.42 15.42 20.65
N ARG A 163 -8.14 16.55 20.52
CA ARG A 163 -8.80 17.21 21.64
C ARG A 163 -10.06 16.50 22.14
N SER A 164 -10.77 15.83 21.26
CA SER A 164 -12.05 15.17 21.59
C SER A 164 -11.86 13.78 22.20
N VAL A 165 -10.77 13.12 21.86
CA VAL A 165 -10.40 11.81 22.35
C VAL A 165 -9.65 11.95 23.66
N LYS A 166 -10.32 11.55 24.77
CA LYS A 166 -9.71 11.57 26.12
C LYS A 166 -8.97 10.27 26.40
N GLY A 167 -7.98 9.92 25.56
CA GLY A 167 -7.21 8.69 25.68
C GLY A 167 -6.00 8.68 24.77
N PRO A 168 -5.20 7.61 24.82
CA PRO A 168 -4.03 7.45 23.99
C PRO A 168 -4.39 7.50 22.50
N LEU A 169 -3.71 8.38 21.76
CA LEU A 169 -3.82 8.52 20.31
C LEU A 169 -2.43 8.50 19.71
N VAL A 170 -2.23 7.74 18.63
CA VAL A 170 -0.96 7.65 17.91
C VAL A 170 -1.17 7.96 16.44
N LEU A 171 -0.41 8.92 15.93
CA LEU A 171 -0.39 9.33 14.52
C LEU A 171 0.86 8.74 13.83
N SER A 172 0.73 8.37 12.57
CA SER A 172 1.84 7.80 11.78
C SER A 172 2.90 8.80 11.37
N ARG A 173 2.61 10.09 11.45
CA ARG A 173 3.57 11.15 11.13
C ARG A 173 3.33 12.40 11.96
N PRO A 174 4.36 13.23 12.13
CA PRO A 174 4.22 14.47 12.89
C PRO A 174 3.40 15.50 12.10
N TYR A 175 2.46 16.13 12.80
CA TYR A 175 1.71 17.30 12.31
C TYR A 175 2.03 18.48 13.21
N PRO A 176 2.09 19.72 12.69
CA PRO A 176 2.36 20.90 13.50
C PRO A 176 1.44 21.00 14.72
N GLY A 177 2.05 21.03 15.91
CA GLY A 177 1.35 21.06 17.20
C GLY A 177 0.73 19.74 17.66
N LEU A 178 0.90 18.65 16.92
CA LEU A 178 0.46 17.30 17.29
C LEU A 178 1.65 16.32 17.41
N GLU A 179 2.87 16.84 17.52
CA GLU A 179 4.12 16.07 17.53
C GLU A 179 4.13 15.04 18.69
N ALA A 180 3.50 15.38 19.81
CA ALA A 180 3.39 14.49 20.97
C ALA A 180 2.57 13.23 20.71
N TYR A 181 1.72 13.25 19.70
CA TYR A 181 0.90 12.10 19.27
C TYR A 181 1.58 11.22 18.23
N CYS A 182 2.72 11.66 17.68
CA CYS A 182 3.47 10.87 16.72
C CYS A 182 4.38 9.86 17.41
N TYR A 183 4.47 8.65 16.85
CA TYR A 183 5.39 7.62 17.35
C TYR A 183 6.86 8.01 17.20
N GLU A 184 7.16 8.99 16.36
CA GLU A 184 8.50 9.44 16.03
C GLU A 184 8.61 10.97 16.09
N ARG A 185 9.78 11.47 16.42
CA ARG A 185 10.03 12.92 16.45
C ARG A 185 10.10 13.50 15.03
N PRO A 186 9.63 14.75 14.80
CA PRO A 186 9.62 15.38 13.49
C PRO A 186 10.97 15.38 12.78
N GLU A 187 12.06 15.58 13.52
CA GLU A 187 13.42 15.64 12.98
C GLU A 187 13.87 14.26 12.46
N VAL A 188 13.46 13.19 13.13
CA VAL A 188 13.76 11.80 12.74
C VAL A 188 12.98 11.44 11.49
N PHE A 189 11.67 11.70 11.48
CA PHE A 189 10.80 11.49 10.34
C PHE A 189 11.30 12.25 9.08
N GLY A 190 11.53 13.54 9.20
CA GLY A 190 12.04 14.34 8.09
C GLY A 190 13.38 13.84 7.56
N ARG A 191 14.27 13.37 8.44
CA ARG A 191 15.59 12.84 8.04
C ARG A 191 15.47 11.59 7.19
N ALA A 192 14.59 10.65 7.53
CA ALA A 192 14.35 9.43 6.75
C ALA A 192 13.91 9.77 5.32
N GLU A 193 12.88 10.59 5.18
CA GLU A 193 12.35 11.03 3.88
C GLU A 193 13.42 11.75 3.03
N PHE A 194 14.23 12.64 3.65
CA PHE A 194 15.31 13.33 2.93
C PHE A 194 16.39 12.37 2.48
N THR A 195 16.81 11.43 3.33
CA THR A 195 17.85 10.45 3.03
C THR A 195 17.44 9.55 1.87
N ALA A 196 16.18 9.09 1.86
CA ALA A 196 15.67 8.22 0.79
C ALA A 196 15.67 8.91 -0.58
N VAL A 197 15.20 10.15 -0.65
CA VAL A 197 15.20 10.90 -1.92
C VAL A 197 16.61 11.23 -2.38
N GLU A 198 17.49 11.63 -1.47
CA GLU A 198 18.90 11.87 -1.79
C GLU A 198 19.57 10.61 -2.35
N MET A 199 19.30 9.45 -1.76
CA MET A 199 19.75 8.13 -2.24
C MET A 199 19.29 7.88 -3.68
N CYS A 200 18.02 8.14 -4.00
CA CYS A 200 17.48 7.99 -5.34
C CYS A 200 18.14 8.94 -6.36
N CYS A 201 18.34 10.20 -5.98
CA CYS A 201 19.02 11.18 -6.83
C CYS A 201 20.46 10.76 -7.13
N ARG A 202 21.23 10.37 -6.10
CA ARG A 202 22.61 9.88 -6.26
C ARG A 202 22.66 8.63 -7.10
N TYR A 203 21.71 7.71 -6.93
CA TYR A 203 21.60 6.50 -7.72
C TYR A 203 21.48 6.82 -9.23
N PHE A 204 20.59 7.72 -9.61
CA PHE A 204 20.45 8.12 -10.99
C PHE A 204 21.66 8.88 -11.54
N GLN A 205 22.33 9.69 -10.73
CA GLN A 205 23.60 10.34 -11.13
C GLN A 205 24.70 9.30 -11.40
N GLU A 206 24.83 8.29 -10.55
CA GLU A 206 25.82 7.21 -10.74
C GLU A 206 25.52 6.35 -11.98
N LEU A 207 24.23 6.24 -12.39
CA LEU A 207 23.83 5.64 -13.66
C LEU A 207 24.14 6.53 -14.87
N GLY A 208 24.45 7.81 -14.67
CA GLY A 208 24.83 8.76 -15.71
C GLY A 208 23.72 9.68 -16.18
N HIS A 209 22.57 9.71 -15.49
CA HIS A 209 21.50 10.66 -15.81
C HIS A 209 21.88 12.08 -15.38
N SER A 210 21.85 13.02 -16.33
CA SER A 210 22.06 14.44 -16.07
C SER A 210 20.76 15.17 -15.75
N ARG A 211 19.61 14.59 -16.11
CA ARG A 211 18.27 15.14 -15.88
C ARG A 211 17.49 14.20 -14.96
N ILE A 212 17.31 14.66 -13.73
CA ILE A 212 16.50 13.96 -12.75
C ILE A 212 15.28 14.82 -12.44
N ALA A 213 14.09 14.26 -12.56
CA ALA A 213 12.82 14.92 -12.26
C ALA A 213 12.15 14.31 -11.04
N PHE A 214 11.24 15.06 -10.43
CA PHE A 214 10.34 14.57 -9.40
C PHE A 214 8.89 14.66 -9.90
N PHE A 215 8.12 13.59 -9.68
CA PHE A 215 6.72 13.51 -10.06
C PHE A 215 5.86 13.12 -8.86
N GLY A 216 4.82 13.90 -8.58
CA GLY A 216 3.94 13.64 -7.45
C GLY A 216 2.65 14.46 -7.45
N PRO A 217 1.81 14.33 -6.42
CA PRO A 217 0.57 15.06 -6.30
C PRO A 217 0.81 16.55 -6.00
N ASP A 218 -0.07 17.42 -6.48
CA ASP A 218 -0.02 18.87 -6.22
C ASP A 218 -0.29 19.23 -4.75
N THR A 219 -0.91 18.32 -4.03
CA THR A 219 -1.16 18.41 -2.58
C THR A 219 0.12 18.49 -1.76
N LEU A 220 1.29 18.07 -2.33
CA LEU A 220 2.61 18.26 -1.71
C LEU A 220 2.99 19.74 -1.46
N ARG A 221 2.24 20.67 -2.04
CA ARG A 221 2.36 22.12 -1.73
C ARG A 221 1.79 22.47 -0.36
N ASN A 222 0.96 21.60 0.21
CA ASN A 222 0.34 21.81 1.51
C ASN A 222 1.29 21.34 2.63
N GLU A 223 1.17 21.98 3.79
CA GLU A 223 2.05 21.80 4.93
C GLU A 223 2.12 20.32 5.37
N GLY A 224 3.34 19.82 5.53
CA GLY A 224 3.63 18.51 6.13
C GLY A 224 3.81 17.33 5.18
N LEU A 225 3.49 17.45 3.88
CA LEU A 225 3.63 16.37 2.89
C LEU A 225 4.80 16.56 1.93
N GLY A 226 5.39 17.74 1.95
CA GLY A 226 6.38 18.17 0.99
C GLY A 226 7.81 17.67 1.21
N HIS A 227 8.08 16.81 2.21
CA HIS A 227 9.47 16.41 2.53
C HIS A 227 10.20 15.82 1.33
N ARG A 228 9.57 14.93 0.55
CA ARG A 228 10.19 14.31 -0.63
C ARG A 228 10.48 15.33 -1.73
N VAL A 229 9.53 16.20 -2.07
CA VAL A 229 9.75 17.23 -3.10
C VAL A 229 10.74 18.30 -2.63
N LEU A 230 10.75 18.62 -1.33
CA LEU A 230 11.74 19.54 -0.75
C LEU A 230 13.14 18.92 -0.77
N ALA A 231 13.27 17.64 -0.43
CA ALA A 231 14.53 16.89 -0.52
C ALA A 231 15.08 16.89 -1.94
N TYR A 232 14.22 16.58 -2.92
CA TYR A 232 14.58 16.64 -4.33
C TYR A 232 15.02 18.06 -4.75
N SER A 233 14.24 19.08 -4.40
CA SER A 233 14.55 20.48 -4.78
C SER A 233 15.86 20.95 -4.14
N ARG A 234 16.13 20.57 -2.89
CA ARG A 234 17.39 20.84 -2.20
C ARG A 234 18.55 20.14 -2.89
N PHE A 235 18.40 18.86 -3.24
CA PHE A 235 19.42 18.12 -3.96
C PHE A 235 19.73 18.75 -5.31
N ALA A 236 18.71 19.08 -6.11
CA ALA A 236 18.87 19.73 -7.41
C ALA A 236 19.63 21.08 -7.28
N SER A 237 19.28 21.89 -6.28
CA SER A 237 19.95 23.17 -6.01
C SER A 237 21.43 22.97 -5.65
N HIS A 238 21.74 22.03 -4.76
CA HIS A 238 23.13 21.78 -4.33
C HIS A 238 24.04 21.23 -5.44
N HIS A 239 23.46 20.53 -6.40
CA HIS A 239 24.21 19.92 -7.52
C HIS A 239 24.09 20.72 -8.83
N ALA A 240 23.61 21.96 -8.75
CA ALA A 240 23.40 22.85 -9.88
C ALA A 240 22.57 22.21 -11.02
N MET A 241 21.61 21.34 -10.66
CA MET A 241 20.70 20.69 -11.59
C MET A 241 19.43 21.53 -11.80
N ALA A 242 18.82 21.39 -12.98
CA ALA A 242 17.51 21.99 -13.21
C ALA A 242 16.46 21.35 -12.29
N ASN A 243 15.64 22.16 -11.62
CA ASN A 243 14.50 21.66 -10.85
C ASN A 243 13.36 21.30 -11.83
N LEU A 244 13.14 20.00 -12.04
CA LEU A 244 12.14 19.45 -12.95
C LEU A 244 10.95 18.85 -12.18
N ALA A 245 10.66 19.34 -10.96
CA ALA A 245 9.51 18.88 -10.19
C ALA A 245 8.20 19.17 -10.95
N SER A 246 7.37 18.15 -11.11
CA SER A 246 6.05 18.23 -11.72
C SER A 246 5.01 17.64 -10.77
N LEU A 247 4.16 18.52 -10.25
CA LEU A 247 3.11 18.17 -9.32
C LEU A 247 1.75 18.29 -10.02
N VAL A 248 0.94 17.25 -9.93
CA VAL A 248 -0.32 17.11 -10.67
C VAL A 248 -1.51 16.84 -9.73
N GLY A 249 -2.68 17.36 -10.08
CA GLY A 249 -3.91 17.18 -9.31
C GLY A 249 -4.57 15.80 -9.46
N GLY A 250 -3.89 14.85 -10.10
CA GLY A 250 -4.37 13.47 -10.25
C GLY A 250 -5.24 13.21 -11.46
N ARG A 251 -5.49 14.18 -12.33
CA ARG A 251 -6.20 14.01 -13.60
C ARG A 251 -5.28 13.37 -14.65
N ALA A 252 -5.84 12.52 -15.49
CA ALA A 252 -5.06 11.82 -16.52
C ALA A 252 -4.43 12.78 -17.53
N ASP A 253 -5.15 13.85 -17.93
CA ASP A 253 -4.68 14.86 -18.87
C ASP A 253 -3.48 15.67 -18.33
N GLU A 254 -3.40 15.87 -17.01
CA GLU A 254 -2.26 16.53 -16.38
C GLU A 254 -1.00 15.66 -16.44
N VAL A 255 -1.13 14.35 -16.18
CA VAL A 255 -0.03 13.39 -16.32
C VAL A 255 0.42 13.32 -17.77
N ASP A 256 -0.53 13.28 -18.69
CA ASP A 256 -0.29 13.27 -20.13
C ASP A 256 0.51 14.51 -20.57
N ALA A 257 0.16 15.72 -20.11
CA ALA A 257 0.88 16.94 -20.39
C ALA A 257 2.31 16.97 -19.82
N VAL A 258 2.53 16.34 -18.67
CA VAL A 258 3.89 16.19 -18.10
C VAL A 258 4.74 15.30 -18.98
N VAL A 259 4.22 14.17 -19.43
CA VAL A 259 4.95 13.24 -20.31
C VAL A 259 5.24 13.89 -21.66
N ASP A 260 4.30 14.64 -22.24
CA ASP A 260 4.52 15.37 -23.50
C ASP A 260 5.68 16.35 -23.40
N ARG A 261 5.74 17.10 -22.29
CA ARG A 261 6.84 18.03 -22.02
C ARG A 261 8.19 17.31 -21.85
N TRP A 262 8.18 16.13 -21.20
CA TRP A 262 9.37 15.36 -20.92
C TRP A 262 9.84 14.49 -22.08
N SER A 263 8.99 14.23 -23.07
CA SER A 263 9.37 13.47 -24.28
C SER A 263 10.53 14.10 -25.04
N ALA A 264 10.67 15.43 -24.98
CA ALA A 264 11.82 16.14 -25.56
C ALA A 264 13.15 15.88 -24.82
N MET A 265 13.12 15.25 -23.66
CA MET A 265 14.29 14.90 -22.82
C MET A 265 14.55 13.39 -22.83
N ALA A 266 13.89 12.64 -23.70
CA ALA A 266 14.02 11.18 -23.74
C ALA A 266 15.47 10.73 -23.94
N GLY A 267 15.84 9.62 -23.28
CA GLY A 267 17.19 9.05 -23.30
C GLY A 267 18.12 9.52 -22.18
N ASP A 268 17.84 10.66 -21.52
CA ASP A 268 18.64 11.19 -20.41
C ASP A 268 17.77 11.60 -19.21
N LEU A 269 16.51 11.21 -19.19
CA LEU A 269 15.59 11.57 -18.13
C LEU A 269 15.39 10.41 -17.16
N ALA A 270 15.61 10.68 -15.88
CA ALA A 270 15.20 9.81 -14.77
C ALA A 270 14.16 10.50 -13.91
N VAL A 271 13.16 9.78 -13.45
CA VAL A 271 12.05 10.32 -12.65
C VAL A 271 11.92 9.57 -11.34
N ILE A 272 11.95 10.33 -10.26
CA ILE A 272 11.59 9.88 -8.91
C ILE A 272 10.13 10.23 -8.70
N CYS A 273 9.29 9.23 -8.49
CA CYS A 273 7.87 9.43 -8.22
C CYS A 273 7.61 9.47 -6.71
N PHE A 274 6.60 10.23 -6.32
CA PHE A 274 6.19 10.35 -4.91
C PHE A 274 5.89 8.98 -4.27
N ASP A 275 5.21 8.12 -5.01
CA ASP A 275 4.91 6.73 -4.64
C ASP A 275 4.77 5.84 -5.89
N ASP A 276 4.52 4.55 -5.68
CA ASP A 276 4.36 3.58 -6.76
C ASP A 276 3.09 3.81 -7.57
N ASP A 277 2.00 4.30 -6.96
CA ASP A 277 0.76 4.59 -7.69
C ASP A 277 0.98 5.74 -8.71
N HIS A 278 1.73 6.77 -8.31
CA HIS A 278 2.13 7.85 -9.24
C HIS A 278 3.09 7.34 -10.32
N ALA A 279 4.03 6.46 -9.95
CA ALA A 279 4.95 5.84 -10.91
C ALA A 279 4.19 5.01 -11.96
N LEU A 280 3.24 4.18 -11.57
CA LEU A 280 2.44 3.37 -12.47
C LEU A 280 1.57 4.21 -13.42
N ARG A 281 1.02 5.33 -12.95
CA ARG A 281 0.31 6.30 -13.80
C ARG A 281 1.26 6.93 -14.83
N LEU A 282 2.45 7.35 -14.41
CA LEU A 282 3.47 7.90 -15.28
C LEU A 282 3.91 6.88 -16.35
N MET A 283 4.17 5.63 -15.95
CA MET A 283 4.52 4.53 -16.86
C MET A 283 3.42 4.31 -17.91
N THR A 284 2.16 4.29 -17.47
CA THR A 284 1.00 4.15 -18.38
C THR A 284 0.94 5.28 -19.40
N ALA A 285 1.18 6.53 -18.98
CA ALA A 285 1.18 7.69 -19.87
C ALA A 285 2.38 7.70 -20.83
N ALA A 286 3.56 7.24 -20.38
CA ALA A 286 4.76 7.07 -21.18
C ALA A 286 4.56 6.02 -22.28
N HIS A 287 4.01 4.86 -21.94
CA HIS A 287 3.70 3.79 -22.90
C HIS A 287 2.71 4.22 -23.98
N LYS A 288 1.66 5.00 -23.62
CA LYS A 288 0.71 5.55 -24.60
C LYS A 288 1.39 6.43 -25.65
N ARG A 289 2.57 6.98 -25.36
CA ARG A 289 3.38 7.84 -26.25
C ARG A 289 4.52 7.08 -26.92
N GLY A 290 4.59 5.77 -26.72
CA GLY A 290 5.64 4.93 -27.30
C GLY A 290 7.02 5.13 -26.66
N LEU A 291 7.10 5.76 -25.48
CA LEU A 291 8.37 5.88 -24.75
C LEU A 291 8.72 4.54 -24.10
N ARG A 292 9.97 4.13 -24.24
CA ARG A 292 10.51 2.89 -23.68
C ARG A 292 11.02 3.16 -22.26
N ILE A 293 10.63 2.32 -21.35
CA ILE A 293 11.09 2.35 -19.97
C ILE A 293 12.04 1.17 -19.77
N PRO A 294 13.29 1.36 -19.37
CA PRO A 294 13.93 2.61 -18.91
C PRO A 294 14.69 3.39 -19.99
N GLN A 295 14.73 2.97 -21.25
CA GLN A 295 15.65 3.49 -22.26
C GLN A 295 15.40 4.99 -22.60
N ASP A 296 14.14 5.40 -22.68
CA ASP A 296 13.77 6.78 -23.00
C ASP A 296 13.47 7.58 -21.72
N ILE A 297 12.93 6.92 -20.69
CA ILE A 297 12.63 7.49 -19.38
C ILE A 297 12.82 6.43 -18.29
N ALA A 298 13.74 6.65 -17.36
CA ALA A 298 13.95 5.80 -16.20
C ALA A 298 13.01 6.22 -15.07
N ILE A 299 12.37 5.27 -14.40
CA ILE A 299 11.34 5.56 -13.38
C ILE A 299 11.62 4.77 -12.09
N LEU A 300 11.48 5.46 -10.95
CA LEU A 300 11.61 4.93 -9.61
C LEU A 300 10.46 5.40 -8.74
N GLY A 301 9.80 4.47 -8.05
CA GLY A 301 8.70 4.72 -7.13
C GLY A 301 9.10 4.69 -5.66
N PHE A 302 8.10 4.70 -4.79
CA PHE A 302 8.21 4.52 -3.33
C PHE A 302 7.11 3.63 -2.82
N ASN A 303 7.37 2.93 -1.72
CA ASN A 303 6.51 2.07 -0.92
C ASN A 303 6.60 0.57 -1.25
N ASN A 304 7.07 0.17 -2.42
CA ASN A 304 7.17 -1.23 -2.87
C ASN A 304 5.85 -2.00 -2.74
N ILE A 305 4.76 -1.41 -3.22
CA ILE A 305 3.45 -2.07 -3.25
C ILE A 305 3.47 -3.33 -4.13
N PRO A 306 2.56 -4.31 -3.93
CA PRO A 306 2.53 -5.54 -4.71
C PRO A 306 2.50 -5.33 -6.23
N LEU A 307 1.77 -4.32 -6.71
CA LEU A 307 1.68 -3.99 -8.14
C LEU A 307 3.02 -3.59 -8.76
N SER A 308 3.97 -3.06 -7.99
CA SER A 308 5.29 -2.69 -8.49
C SER A 308 6.08 -3.88 -9.04
N ARG A 309 5.79 -5.11 -8.56
CA ARG A 309 6.45 -6.35 -9.00
C ARG A 309 5.89 -6.87 -10.31
N THR A 310 4.63 -6.59 -10.60
CA THR A 310 3.87 -7.14 -11.74
C THR A 310 3.59 -6.13 -12.84
N SER A 311 4.06 -4.88 -12.68
CA SER A 311 4.00 -3.86 -13.74
C SER A 311 4.90 -4.23 -14.92
N ASP A 312 4.69 -3.60 -16.05
CA ASP A 312 5.49 -3.78 -17.25
C ASP A 312 6.11 -2.43 -17.67
N PRO A 313 7.46 -2.28 -17.58
CA PRO A 313 8.40 -3.20 -16.90
C PRO A 313 8.18 -3.22 -15.37
N PRO A 314 8.69 -4.25 -14.64
CA PRO A 314 8.67 -4.27 -13.19
C PRO A 314 9.29 -3.01 -12.59
N LEU A 315 8.51 -2.33 -11.71
CA LEU A 315 8.87 -1.02 -11.16
C LEU A 315 9.93 -1.14 -10.06
N SER A 316 11.04 -0.44 -10.23
CA SER A 316 12.02 -0.18 -9.18
C SER A 316 11.46 0.83 -8.20
N THR A 317 11.71 0.65 -6.90
CA THR A 317 11.07 1.44 -5.87
C THR A 317 11.91 1.52 -4.62
N VAL A 318 11.59 2.44 -3.73
CA VAL A 318 12.11 2.45 -2.36
C VAL A 318 11.16 1.65 -1.48
N GLN A 319 11.69 0.63 -0.80
CA GLN A 319 10.94 -0.14 0.20
C GLN A 319 10.73 0.73 1.44
N PHE A 320 9.47 1.01 1.76
CA PHE A 320 9.09 1.64 3.02
C PHE A 320 9.24 0.63 4.17
N ASP A 321 9.72 1.08 5.31
CA ASP A 321 9.96 0.21 6.48
C ASP A 321 8.68 0.06 7.32
N TYR A 322 7.71 -0.66 6.75
CA TYR A 322 6.40 -0.91 7.40
C TYR A 322 6.54 -1.57 8.78
N ASP A 323 7.51 -2.49 8.94
CA ASP A 323 7.73 -3.20 10.20
C ASP A 323 8.21 -2.24 11.29
N TYR A 324 9.14 -1.36 10.97
CA TYR A 324 9.60 -0.32 11.90
C TYR A 324 8.45 0.59 12.33
N VAL A 325 7.64 1.07 11.38
CA VAL A 325 6.52 1.96 11.67
C VAL A 325 5.47 1.25 12.52
N ALA A 326 5.07 0.04 12.15
CA ALA A 326 4.10 -0.75 12.91
C ALA A 326 4.57 -1.01 14.34
N THR A 327 5.82 -1.46 14.50
CA THR A 327 6.45 -1.71 15.80
C THR A 327 6.47 -0.44 16.64
N SER A 328 6.95 0.67 16.09
CA SER A 328 7.08 1.94 16.81
C SER A 328 5.73 2.56 17.18
N MET A 329 4.72 2.45 16.31
CA MET A 329 3.36 2.89 16.64
C MET A 329 2.77 2.09 17.80
N LEU A 330 2.95 0.78 17.82
CA LEU A 330 2.44 -0.06 18.90
C LEU A 330 3.21 0.16 20.21
N ASP A 331 4.52 0.37 20.17
CA ASP A 331 5.34 0.71 21.34
C ASP A 331 4.88 2.03 21.96
N HIS A 332 4.63 3.04 21.11
CA HIS A 332 4.13 4.32 21.56
C HIS A 332 2.71 4.23 22.13
N ALA A 333 1.83 3.47 21.48
CA ALA A 333 0.48 3.22 21.97
C ALA A 333 0.47 2.54 23.34
N GLN A 334 1.31 1.53 23.53
CA GLN A 334 1.46 0.84 24.81
C GLN A 334 2.00 1.78 25.89
N ALA A 335 3.02 2.57 25.55
CA ALA A 335 3.60 3.53 26.50
C ALA A 335 2.56 4.57 26.96
N LEU A 336 1.77 5.12 26.03
CA LEU A 336 0.71 6.06 26.35
C LEU A 336 -0.41 5.41 27.20
N ALA A 337 -0.78 4.17 26.92
CA ALA A 337 -1.75 3.42 27.71
C ALA A 337 -1.26 3.18 29.16
N ASP A 338 0.06 3.03 29.35
CA ASP A 338 0.72 2.91 30.64
C ASP A 338 0.99 4.27 31.33
N GLY A 339 0.51 5.38 30.76
CA GLY A 339 0.75 6.73 31.28
C GLY A 339 2.18 7.25 31.09
N ARG A 340 2.96 6.65 30.16
CA ARG A 340 4.33 7.04 29.81
C ARG A 340 4.35 7.71 28.45
N SER A 341 5.42 8.40 28.12
CA SER A 341 5.71 8.87 26.77
C SER A 341 6.98 8.16 26.28
N ALA A 342 6.90 7.55 25.11
CA ALA A 342 8.03 6.89 24.48
C ALA A 342 7.93 7.03 22.96
N GLN A 343 8.64 8.01 22.42
CA GLN A 343 8.79 8.13 20.97
C GLN A 343 9.97 7.28 20.48
N ALA A 344 9.85 6.73 19.29
CA ALA A 344 10.95 5.98 18.69
C ALA A 344 12.17 6.85 18.44
N GLU A 345 13.34 6.31 18.75
CA GLU A 345 14.64 6.97 18.54
C GLU A 345 15.38 6.42 17.30
N GLY A 346 14.89 5.31 16.75
CA GLY A 346 15.43 4.69 15.55
C GLY A 346 15.15 5.51 14.31
N LEU A 347 15.72 5.08 13.18
CA LEU A 347 15.42 5.59 11.85
C LEU A 347 14.82 4.44 11.03
N ALA A 348 13.75 4.72 10.31
CA ALA A 348 13.24 3.81 9.27
C ALA A 348 14.37 3.47 8.30
N ARG A 349 14.51 2.19 7.95
CA ARG A 349 15.55 1.70 7.04
C ARG A 349 14.98 1.49 5.66
N GLU A 350 14.79 2.57 4.95
CA GLU A 350 14.34 2.50 3.57
C GLU A 350 15.44 1.92 2.67
N LYS A 351 15.05 1.05 1.73
CA LYS A 351 15.97 0.34 0.84
C LYS A 351 15.56 0.51 -0.61
N LEU A 352 16.53 0.66 -1.50
CA LEU A 352 16.28 0.57 -2.94
C LEU A 352 16.02 -0.88 -3.36
N VAL A 353 14.91 -1.09 -4.04
CA VAL A 353 14.54 -2.35 -4.69
C VAL A 353 14.67 -2.15 -6.19
N ILE A 354 15.76 -2.65 -6.76
CA ILE A 354 16.09 -2.49 -8.17
C ILE A 354 15.40 -3.56 -9.00
N ARG A 355 14.58 -3.09 -9.97
CA ARG A 355 13.93 -3.89 -11.00
C ARG A 355 14.25 -3.31 -12.37
N ASP A 356 13.37 -3.40 -13.33
CA ASP A 356 13.69 -3.11 -14.73
C ASP A 356 13.43 -1.65 -15.11
N SER A 357 12.59 -0.89 -14.38
CA SER A 357 12.14 0.45 -14.77
C SER A 357 13.16 1.58 -14.57
N CYS A 358 14.21 1.37 -13.79
CA CYS A 358 15.18 2.42 -13.45
C CYS A 358 16.51 2.33 -14.21
N GLY A 359 16.69 1.32 -15.05
CA GLY A 359 17.91 1.12 -15.85
C GLY A 359 19.06 0.45 -15.12
N GLY A 360 18.99 0.22 -13.81
CA GLY A 360 20.09 -0.40 -13.06
C GLY A 360 20.44 -1.81 -13.53
N ARG A 361 19.46 -2.59 -13.93
CA ARG A 361 19.67 -3.95 -14.47
C ARG A 361 20.26 -3.97 -15.88
N LEU A 362 20.38 -2.83 -16.54
CA LEU A 362 21.13 -2.71 -17.80
C LEU A 362 22.64 -2.59 -17.56
N CYS A 363 23.06 -2.36 -16.32
CA CYS A 363 24.45 -2.36 -15.92
C CYS A 363 24.94 -3.78 -15.62
N ALA A 364 26.26 -4.01 -15.72
CA ALA A 364 26.84 -5.23 -15.17
C ALA A 364 26.62 -5.26 -13.64
N ASP A 365 26.36 -6.46 -13.09
CA ASP A 365 26.08 -6.65 -11.65
C ASP A 365 27.15 -6.04 -10.74
N GLU A 366 28.43 -6.16 -11.11
CA GLU A 366 29.54 -5.58 -10.37
C GLU A 366 29.44 -4.05 -10.28
N ARG A 367 29.09 -3.38 -11.39
CA ARG A 367 28.90 -1.93 -11.43
C ARG A 367 27.69 -1.51 -10.61
N LEU A 368 26.59 -2.24 -10.70
CA LEU A 368 25.39 -1.97 -9.90
C LEU A 368 25.69 -2.08 -8.40
N ASN A 369 26.38 -3.13 -7.98
CA ASN A 369 26.79 -3.32 -6.59
C ASN A 369 27.70 -2.18 -6.11
N GLN A 370 28.68 -1.73 -6.91
CA GLN A 370 29.54 -0.59 -6.57
C GLN A 370 28.73 0.72 -6.43
N ILE A 371 27.70 0.91 -7.26
CA ILE A 371 26.80 2.07 -7.14
C ILE A 371 26.05 2.01 -5.81
N LEU A 372 25.42 0.87 -5.51
CA LEU A 372 24.64 0.68 -4.28
C LEU A 372 25.49 0.86 -3.01
N GLU A 373 26.73 0.38 -3.02
CA GLU A 373 27.68 0.60 -1.91
C GLU A 373 28.01 2.09 -1.74
N ARG A 374 28.33 2.80 -2.82
CA ARG A 374 28.68 4.23 -2.76
C ARG A 374 27.57 5.12 -2.24
N ILE A 375 26.32 4.83 -2.57
CA ILE A 375 25.18 5.61 -2.10
C ILE A 375 24.67 5.16 -0.72
N GLY A 376 25.30 4.13 -0.11
CA GLY A 376 24.90 3.60 1.20
C GLY A 376 23.58 2.81 1.16
N ALA A 377 23.10 2.43 -0.03
CA ALA A 377 21.95 1.57 -0.20
C ALA A 377 22.42 0.12 -0.07
N GLY A 378 22.27 -0.49 1.10
CA GLY A 378 22.51 -1.92 1.27
C GLY A 378 21.65 -2.75 0.31
N ASN A 379 22.21 -3.83 -0.25
CA ASN A 379 21.49 -4.75 -1.12
C ASN A 379 20.22 -5.25 -0.44
N GLY A 380 19.06 -4.75 -0.89
CA GLY A 380 17.77 -5.31 -0.59
C GLY A 380 17.49 -6.46 -1.57
N ASN A 381 17.98 -7.66 -1.27
CA ASN A 381 17.55 -8.92 -1.89
C ASN A 381 16.29 -9.40 -1.21
#